data_c0018bcd6b5c06598744b0cddb6b85e9
#
_entry.id   c0018bcd6b5c06598744b0cddb6b85e9
#
_cell.length_a   1.000
_cell.length_b   1.000
_cell.length_c   1.000
_cell.angle_alpha   90.00
_cell.angle_beta   90.00
_cell.angle_gamma   90.00
#
_symmetry.space_group_name_H-M   'P 1'
#
loop_
_entity.id
_entity.type
_entity.pdbx_description
1 polymer ?
#
loop_
_entity_poly.entity_id
_entity_poly.type
_entity_poly.pdbx_seq_one_letter_code
_entity_poly.pdbx_strand_id
1 'polypeptide(L)'
;EKIYGRFMGRQVLVGQERAIAGETIDVPIEIVPYGDEVAIGFTLEYDSTKLSNPHISLGESAPKDSVLTFNTFEKGRIGVLVDSTEATTASAIAKRVVIVTFDVAPDAIGETRIALSSSLAAKGLSDSAGNELFTRWFDGLINISRR
;
A
#
# COMPACT_ATOMS: atom_id res chain seq x y z
N GLU A 1 -19.81 7.81 11.52
CA GLU A 1 -19.44 8.37 11.13
C GLU A 1 -18.37 8.43 10.30
N LYS A 2 -18.26 8.55 9.41
CA LYS A 2 -17.59 8.47 8.36
C LYS A 2 -16.63 9.48 8.16
N ILE A 3 -16.55 10.35 8.99
CA ILE A 3 -15.59 11.39 8.91
C ILE A 3 -14.36 11.05 9.74
N TYR A 4 -14.18 9.80 10.08
CA TYR A 4 -13.02 9.38 10.79
C TYR A 4 -11.72 9.82 10.15
N GLY A 5 -11.54 9.71 8.87
CA GLY A 5 -10.29 10.06 8.21
C GLY A 5 -9.92 11.52 8.41
N ARG A 6 -10.93 12.39 8.43
CA ARG A 6 -10.68 13.83 8.59
C ARG A 6 -10.20 14.18 9.98
N PHE A 7 -10.81 13.57 11.00
CA PHE A 7 -10.41 13.85 12.38
C PHE A 7 -9.15 13.11 12.80
N MET A 8 -8.91 11.96 12.21
CA MET A 8 -7.77 11.14 12.58
C MET A 8 -6.52 11.42 11.74
N GLY A 9 -6.59 12.43 10.88
CA GLY A 9 -5.48 12.78 10.03
C GLY A 9 -5.41 11.94 8.77
N ARG A 10 -4.33 12.09 8.03
CA ARG A 10 -4.07 11.28 6.85
C ARG A 10 -3.87 9.84 7.25
N GLN A 11 -4.32 8.95 6.40
CA GLN A 11 -4.17 7.52 6.63
C GLN A 11 -3.60 6.86 5.39
N VAL A 12 -2.73 5.88 5.62
CA VAL A 12 -2.29 4.93 4.61
C VAL A 12 -2.71 3.56 5.11
N LEU A 13 -3.41 2.82 4.25
CA LEU A 13 -3.99 1.55 4.64
C LEU A 13 -3.63 0.49 3.62
N VAL A 14 -3.24 -0.67 4.12
CA VAL A 14 -3.17 -1.86 3.26
C VAL A 14 -4.55 -2.52 3.29
N GLY A 15 -5.03 -2.98 2.13
CA GLY A 15 -6.36 -3.56 2.01
C GLY A 15 -6.52 -4.84 2.82
N GLN A 16 -7.77 -5.07 3.24
CA GLN A 16 -8.18 -6.33 3.84
C GLN A 16 -8.76 -7.17 2.72
N GLU A 17 -8.14 -8.30 2.40
CA GLU A 17 -8.49 -9.06 1.21
C GLU A 17 -8.73 -10.52 1.51
N ARG A 18 -9.46 -11.18 0.61
CA ARG A 18 -9.63 -12.62 0.62
C ARG A 18 -8.93 -13.20 -0.59
N ALA A 19 -8.23 -14.30 -0.40
CA ALA A 19 -7.47 -14.93 -1.45
C ALA A 19 -7.75 -16.42 -1.48
N ILE A 20 -7.46 -17.05 -2.61
CA ILE A 20 -7.60 -18.48 -2.80
C ILE A 20 -6.22 -19.05 -3.07
N ALA A 21 -5.85 -20.10 -2.33
CA ALA A 21 -4.56 -20.75 -2.49
C ALA A 21 -4.34 -21.16 -3.95
N GLY A 22 -3.14 -20.87 -4.46
CA GLY A 22 -2.78 -21.19 -5.83
C GLY A 22 -3.20 -20.16 -6.87
N GLU A 23 -3.92 -19.11 -6.46
CA GLU A 23 -4.33 -18.02 -7.37
C GLU A 23 -3.53 -16.78 -7.08
N THR A 24 -3.81 -15.70 -7.80
CA THR A 24 -3.20 -14.39 -7.53
C THR A 24 -4.13 -13.57 -6.66
N ILE A 25 -3.58 -12.54 -6.00
CA ILE A 25 -4.35 -11.59 -5.22
C ILE A 25 -3.80 -10.18 -5.44
N ASP A 26 -4.70 -9.23 -5.65
CA ASP A 26 -4.35 -7.82 -5.71
C ASP A 26 -4.55 -7.20 -4.34
N VAL A 27 -3.51 -6.58 -3.83
CA VAL A 27 -3.54 -5.92 -2.53
C VAL A 27 -3.41 -4.43 -2.77
N PRO A 28 -4.48 -3.66 -2.57
CA PRO A 28 -4.39 -2.21 -2.76
C PRO A 28 -3.75 -1.54 -1.55
N ILE A 29 -2.93 -0.54 -1.81
CA ILE A 29 -2.45 0.40 -0.82
C ILE A 29 -3.24 1.68 -1.04
N GLU A 30 -3.97 2.09 -0.02
CA GLU A 30 -4.90 3.21 -0.13
C GLU A 30 -4.49 4.33 0.79
N ILE A 31 -4.83 5.54 0.41
CA ILE A 31 -4.67 6.69 1.29
C ILE A 31 -6.00 7.41 1.45
N VAL A 32 -6.16 8.10 2.58
CA VAL A 32 -7.22 9.09 2.75
C VAL A 32 -6.55 10.44 2.54
N PRO A 33 -6.64 11.02 1.32
CA PRO A 33 -5.83 12.18 0.96
C PRO A 33 -6.47 13.48 1.39
N TYR A 34 -5.63 14.45 1.73
CA TYR A 34 -6.07 15.81 2.05
C TYR A 34 -5.91 16.75 0.86
N GLY A 35 -5.26 16.31 -0.21
CA GLY A 35 -5.10 17.12 -1.42
C GLY A 35 -3.78 17.84 -1.51
N ASP A 36 -2.83 17.54 -0.65
CA ASP A 36 -1.51 18.15 -0.66
C ASP A 36 -0.36 17.15 -0.80
N GLU A 37 -0.67 15.86 -0.88
CA GLU A 37 0.36 14.83 -0.95
C GLU A 37 0.91 14.72 -2.37
N VAL A 38 2.23 14.81 -2.51
CA VAL A 38 2.92 14.61 -3.81
C VAL A 38 3.89 13.45 -3.76
N ALA A 39 4.22 12.92 -2.58
CA ALA A 39 5.12 11.78 -2.47
C ALA A 39 4.65 10.86 -1.37
N ILE A 40 4.77 9.56 -1.63
CA ILE A 40 4.47 8.52 -0.64
C ILE A 40 5.55 7.47 -0.73
N GLY A 41 6.13 7.12 0.42
CA GLY A 41 7.12 6.05 0.53
C GLY A 41 6.76 5.10 1.64
N PHE A 42 7.12 3.83 1.46
CA PHE A 42 6.90 2.82 2.49
C PHE A 42 7.62 1.52 2.14
N THR A 43 7.68 0.63 3.11
CA THR A 43 8.08 -0.76 2.90
C THR A 43 6.89 -1.65 3.23
N LEU A 44 6.62 -2.62 2.38
CA LEU A 44 5.69 -3.70 2.69
C LEU A 44 6.48 -4.91 3.15
N GLU A 45 6.07 -5.49 4.27
CA GLU A 45 6.64 -6.73 4.76
C GLU A 45 5.56 -7.81 4.72
N TYR A 46 5.91 -8.96 4.19
CA TYR A 46 4.97 -10.06 3.99
C TYR A 46 5.65 -11.39 4.20
N ASP A 47 4.85 -12.42 4.43
CA ASP A 47 5.34 -13.78 4.62
C ASP A 47 5.61 -14.42 3.25
N SER A 48 6.88 -14.56 2.89
CA SER A 48 7.28 -15.07 1.59
C SER A 48 7.02 -16.58 1.42
N THR A 49 6.62 -17.28 2.48
CA THR A 49 6.19 -18.66 2.35
C THR A 49 4.74 -18.78 1.88
N LYS A 50 3.98 -17.70 1.99
CA LYS A 50 2.57 -17.66 1.57
C LYS A 50 2.32 -16.82 0.33
N LEU A 51 3.10 -15.77 0.15
CA LEU A 51 2.96 -14.84 -0.95
C LEU A 51 4.29 -14.69 -1.67
N SER A 52 4.26 -14.63 -2.99
CA SER A 52 5.49 -14.54 -3.79
C SER A 52 5.25 -13.73 -5.06
N ASN A 53 6.35 -13.48 -5.77
CA ASN A 53 6.33 -12.89 -7.11
C ASN A 53 5.56 -11.58 -7.16
N PRO A 54 5.91 -10.58 -6.32
CA PRO A 54 5.13 -9.33 -6.26
C PRO A 54 5.29 -8.50 -7.54
N HIS A 55 4.17 -7.99 -8.03
CA HIS A 55 4.14 -7.01 -9.12
C HIS A 55 3.53 -5.73 -8.56
N ILE A 56 4.22 -4.62 -8.74
CA ILE A 56 3.80 -3.33 -8.19
C ILE A 56 3.36 -2.43 -9.33
N SER A 57 2.19 -1.82 -9.18
CA SER A 57 1.66 -0.89 -10.16
C SER A 57 0.95 0.27 -9.46
N LEU A 58 0.72 1.35 -10.21
CA LEU A 58 -0.03 2.50 -9.69
C LEU A 58 -1.51 2.16 -9.65
N GLY A 59 -2.18 2.62 -8.58
CA GLY A 59 -3.61 2.55 -8.48
C GLY A 59 -4.30 3.65 -9.29
N GLU A 60 -5.60 3.50 -9.48
CA GLU A 60 -6.36 4.42 -10.33
C GLU A 60 -6.42 5.83 -9.79
N SER A 61 -6.16 6.04 -8.50
CA SER A 61 -6.23 7.35 -7.87
C SER A 61 -4.87 8.01 -7.70
N ALA A 62 -3.79 7.40 -8.17
CA ALA A 62 -2.50 8.07 -8.20
C ALA A 62 -2.55 9.24 -9.18
N PRO A 63 -1.91 10.38 -8.88
CA PRO A 63 -1.84 11.49 -9.84
C PRO A 63 -1.28 11.03 -11.18
N LYS A 64 -1.71 11.64 -12.26
CA LYS A 64 -1.39 11.19 -13.63
C LYS A 64 0.09 11.19 -13.93
N ASP A 65 0.83 12.12 -13.35
CA ASP A 65 2.26 12.24 -13.60
C ASP A 65 3.10 11.45 -12.60
N SER A 66 2.50 10.52 -11.85
CA SER A 66 3.19 9.75 -10.83
C SER A 66 4.30 8.90 -11.43
N VAL A 67 5.45 8.88 -10.74
CA VAL A 67 6.58 8.01 -11.06
C VAL A 67 6.70 7.00 -9.92
N LEU A 68 6.62 5.74 -10.28
CA LEU A 68 6.69 4.63 -9.33
C LEU A 68 8.10 4.05 -9.34
N THR A 69 8.74 4.01 -8.19
CA THR A 69 10.03 3.35 -8.00
C THR A 69 9.85 2.28 -6.94
N PHE A 70 10.39 1.08 -7.19
CA PHE A 70 10.25 0.00 -6.21
C PHE A 70 11.46 -0.92 -6.23
N ASN A 71 11.61 -1.66 -5.13
CA ASN A 71 12.70 -2.61 -4.94
C ASN A 71 12.11 -3.90 -4.38
N THR A 72 12.29 -5.00 -5.12
CA THR A 72 11.78 -6.33 -4.75
C THR A 72 12.90 -7.35 -4.62
N PHE A 73 14.15 -6.92 -4.43
CA PHE A 73 15.29 -7.83 -4.39
C PHE A 73 15.26 -8.78 -3.21
N GLU A 74 14.69 -8.36 -2.09
CA GLU A 74 14.60 -9.21 -0.93
C GLU A 74 13.24 -9.88 -0.84
N LYS A 75 13.23 -11.18 -0.58
CA LYS A 75 11.97 -11.87 -0.31
C LYS A 75 11.39 -11.36 1.00
N GLY A 76 10.10 -11.11 1.00
CA GLY A 76 9.40 -10.66 2.20
C GLY A 76 9.40 -9.17 2.42
N ARG A 77 10.07 -8.39 1.57
CA ARG A 77 10.08 -6.92 1.70
C ARG A 77 10.03 -6.26 0.33
N ILE A 78 9.25 -5.21 0.23
CA ILE A 78 9.13 -4.41 -0.98
C ILE A 78 9.26 -2.94 -0.58
N GLY A 79 10.27 -2.26 -1.11
CA GLY A 79 10.37 -0.81 -0.95
C GLY A 79 9.62 -0.13 -2.07
N VAL A 80 8.83 0.90 -1.75
CA VAL A 80 7.99 1.61 -2.72
C VAL A 80 8.12 3.10 -2.51
N LEU A 81 8.23 3.83 -3.63
CA LEU A 81 8.19 5.29 -3.63
C LEU A 81 7.36 5.74 -4.83
N VAL A 82 6.40 6.61 -4.59
CA VAL A 82 5.59 7.24 -5.62
C VAL A 82 5.79 8.74 -5.52
N ASP A 83 6.26 9.37 -6.59
CA ASP A 83 6.47 10.81 -6.66
C ASP A 83 5.60 11.40 -7.75
N SER A 84 5.06 12.60 -7.52
CA SER A 84 4.33 13.32 -8.54
C SER A 84 4.55 14.83 -8.36
N THR A 85 4.30 15.61 -9.41
CA THR A 85 4.28 17.06 -9.28
C THR A 85 2.88 17.55 -8.93
N GLU A 86 1.85 16.78 -9.31
CA GLU A 86 0.47 17.08 -8.94
C GLU A 86 0.13 16.40 -7.64
N ALA A 87 -0.58 17.10 -6.77
CA ALA A 87 -1.03 16.51 -5.52
C ALA A 87 -2.22 15.57 -5.76
N THR A 88 -2.43 14.66 -4.82
CA THR A 88 -3.62 13.84 -4.81
C THR A 88 -4.87 14.70 -4.70
N THR A 89 -6.01 14.15 -5.09
CA THR A 89 -7.30 14.83 -4.91
C THR A 89 -7.86 14.49 -3.53
N ALA A 90 -8.20 15.52 -2.76
CA ALA A 90 -8.75 15.33 -1.42
C ALA A 90 -10.00 14.45 -1.46
N SER A 91 -10.12 13.57 -0.46
CA SER A 91 -11.25 12.66 -0.35
C SER A 91 -11.46 12.27 1.09
N ALA A 92 -12.71 12.11 1.49
CA ALA A 92 -13.05 11.61 2.82
C ALA A 92 -12.98 10.08 2.89
N ILE A 93 -12.86 9.42 1.74
CA ILE A 93 -12.75 7.95 1.68
C ILE A 93 -11.40 7.56 1.12
N ALA A 94 -10.98 6.34 1.42
CA ALA A 94 -9.70 5.84 0.98
C ALA A 94 -9.66 5.66 -0.53
N LYS A 95 -8.50 5.98 -1.13
CA LYS A 95 -8.27 5.92 -2.57
C LYS A 95 -7.04 5.08 -2.86
N ARG A 96 -7.11 4.26 -3.89
CA ARG A 96 -6.02 3.36 -4.27
C ARG A 96 -4.93 4.11 -5.00
N VAL A 97 -3.73 4.07 -4.47
CA VAL A 97 -2.57 4.73 -5.10
C VAL A 97 -1.52 3.73 -5.58
N VAL A 98 -1.45 2.56 -4.96
CA VAL A 98 -0.54 1.48 -5.37
C VAL A 98 -1.30 0.16 -5.28
N ILE A 99 -1.04 -0.73 -6.22
CA ILE A 99 -1.56 -2.09 -6.21
C ILE A 99 -0.38 -3.04 -6.22
N VAL A 100 -0.36 -4.00 -5.30
CA VAL A 100 0.64 -5.06 -5.30
C VAL A 100 -0.06 -6.38 -5.56
N THR A 101 0.35 -7.08 -6.61
CA THR A 101 -0.22 -8.37 -6.98
C THR A 101 0.76 -9.46 -6.58
N PHE A 102 0.27 -10.45 -5.84
CA PHE A 102 1.09 -11.59 -5.40
C PHE A 102 0.53 -12.88 -5.96
N ASP A 103 1.41 -13.87 -6.11
CA ASP A 103 1.01 -15.26 -6.23
C ASP A 103 0.79 -15.81 -4.83
N VAL A 104 -0.31 -16.53 -4.62
CA VAL A 104 -0.63 -17.15 -3.34
C VAL A 104 -0.19 -18.62 -3.41
N ALA A 105 0.61 -19.06 -2.45
CA ALA A 105 1.13 -20.42 -2.44
C ALA A 105 -0.01 -21.44 -2.43
N PRO A 106 0.11 -22.54 -3.17
CA PRO A 106 -0.99 -23.52 -3.27
C PRO A 106 -1.30 -24.24 -1.96
N ASP A 107 -0.37 -24.25 -1.02
CA ASP A 107 -0.58 -24.87 0.29
C ASP A 107 -0.83 -23.84 1.40
N ALA A 108 -0.93 -22.55 1.06
CA ALA A 108 -1.19 -21.52 2.06
C ALA A 108 -2.65 -21.56 2.51
N ILE A 109 -2.86 -21.25 3.78
CA ILE A 109 -4.21 -21.19 4.34
C ILE A 109 -4.18 -20.29 5.58
N GLY A 110 -5.31 -19.65 5.87
CA GLY A 110 -5.46 -18.82 7.05
C GLY A 110 -5.05 -17.39 6.81
N GLU A 111 -4.84 -16.68 7.89
CA GLU A 111 -4.53 -15.25 7.82
C GLU A 111 -3.05 -15.02 7.62
N THR A 112 -2.72 -14.04 6.79
CA THR A 112 -1.35 -13.55 6.67
C THR A 112 -1.39 -12.02 6.65
N ARG A 113 -0.46 -11.44 7.39
CA ARG A 113 -0.41 -10.01 7.60
C ARG A 113 0.51 -9.36 6.58
N ILE A 114 0.13 -8.19 6.11
CA ILE A 114 1.01 -7.33 5.34
C ILE A 114 1.26 -6.08 6.16
N ALA A 115 2.51 -5.87 6.56
CA ALA A 115 2.86 -4.78 7.46
C ALA A 115 3.51 -3.65 6.70
N LEU A 116 3.24 -2.43 7.14
CA LEU A 116 3.90 -1.22 6.65
C LEU A 116 5.05 -0.88 7.58
N SER A 117 6.24 -0.66 7.02
CA SER A 117 7.44 -0.38 7.82
C SER A 117 8.34 0.61 7.10
N SER A 118 9.46 0.92 7.73
CA SER A 118 10.52 1.75 7.16
C SER A 118 11.82 0.98 6.98
N SER A 119 11.76 -0.36 6.94
CA SER A 119 12.98 -1.17 7.00
C SER A 119 13.78 -1.14 5.70
N LEU A 120 13.16 -0.81 4.57
CA LEU A 120 13.85 -0.71 3.28
C LEU A 120 13.66 0.67 2.68
N ALA A 121 12.44 1.11 2.47
CA ALA A 121 12.10 2.47 2.10
C ALA A 121 11.37 3.12 3.27
N ALA A 122 11.70 4.37 3.57
CA ALA A 122 11.12 5.06 4.73
C ALA A 122 9.62 5.30 4.53
N LYS A 123 8.86 5.09 5.59
CA LYS A 123 7.43 5.40 5.63
C LYS A 123 7.26 6.91 5.72
N GLY A 124 6.50 7.50 4.81
CA GLY A 124 6.21 8.93 4.89
C GLY A 124 5.41 9.42 3.71
N LEU A 125 4.69 10.51 3.94
CA LEU A 125 4.07 11.31 2.90
C LEU A 125 4.61 12.72 3.00
N SER A 126 4.77 13.39 1.85
CA SER A 126 5.24 14.76 1.85
C SER A 126 4.47 15.61 0.86
N ASP A 127 4.51 16.94 1.10
CA ASP A 127 3.91 17.94 0.22
C ASP A 127 4.95 18.49 -0.76
N SER A 128 4.53 19.42 -1.62
CA SER A 128 5.39 19.97 -2.67
C SER A 128 6.56 20.79 -2.14
N ALA A 129 6.50 21.23 -0.89
CA ALA A 129 7.59 21.95 -0.25
C ALA A 129 8.56 21.02 0.46
N GLY A 130 8.34 19.71 0.40
CA GLY A 130 9.18 18.72 1.06
C GLY A 130 8.88 18.53 2.53
N ASN A 131 7.77 19.07 3.04
CA ASN A 131 7.40 18.87 4.43
C ASN A 131 6.81 17.49 4.61
N GLU A 132 7.25 16.80 5.66
CA GLU A 132 6.66 15.52 6.02
C GLU A 132 5.28 15.75 6.62
N LEU A 133 4.30 14.96 6.17
CA LEU A 133 2.91 15.11 6.58
C LEU A 133 2.58 14.04 7.60
N PHE A 134 2.00 14.43 8.73
CA PHE A 134 1.63 13.48 9.76
C PHE A 134 0.64 12.46 9.19
N THR A 135 0.92 11.18 9.39
CA THR A 135 0.16 10.09 8.78
C THR A 135 -0.02 8.96 9.77
N ARG A 136 -1.20 8.35 9.76
CA ARG A 136 -1.45 7.10 10.48
C ARG A 136 -1.37 5.95 9.50
N TRP A 137 -0.70 4.87 9.90
CA TRP A 137 -0.41 3.74 9.03
C TRP A 137 -1.11 2.50 9.56
N PHE A 138 -1.82 1.80 8.67
CA PHE A 138 -2.61 0.62 9.04
C PHE A 138 -2.20 -0.57 8.20
N ASP A 139 -1.78 -1.63 8.87
CA ASP A 139 -1.40 -2.87 8.23
C ASP A 139 -2.63 -3.58 7.66
N GLY A 140 -2.38 -4.47 6.69
CA GLY A 140 -3.43 -5.25 6.06
C GLY A 140 -3.41 -6.70 6.48
N LEU A 141 -4.47 -7.40 6.10
CA LEU A 141 -4.63 -8.81 6.39
C LEU A 141 -5.23 -9.49 5.17
N ILE A 142 -4.63 -10.61 4.78
CA ILE A 142 -5.18 -11.45 3.72
C ILE A 142 -5.66 -12.75 4.35
N ASN A 143 -6.90 -13.11 4.03
CA ASN A 143 -7.50 -14.34 4.51
C ASN A 143 -7.49 -15.34 3.37
N ILE A 144 -6.68 -16.39 3.49
CA ILE A 144 -6.46 -17.36 2.42
C ILE A 144 -7.31 -18.59 2.67
N SER A 145 -8.12 -18.93 1.67
CA SER A 145 -8.94 -20.14 1.69
C SER A 145 -8.37 -21.18 0.76
N ARG A 146 -8.67 -22.45 1.04
CA ARG A 146 -8.31 -23.51 0.14
C ARG A 146 -9.07 -23.41 -1.16
N ARG A 147 -8.41 -23.88 -2.18
CA ARG A 147 -9.02 -23.95 -3.48
C ARG A 147 -10.17 -24.96 -3.52
#